data_66d512fc33cb5cef5b0c21b59b2de6b4
#
_entry.id   66d512fc33cb5cef5b0c21b59b2de6b4
#
_cell.length_a   1.000
_cell.length_b   1.000
_cell.length_c   1.000
_cell.angle_alpha   90.00
_cell.angle_beta   90.00
_cell.angle_gamma   90.00
#
_symmetry.space_group_name_H-M   'P 1'
#
loop_
_entity.id
_entity.type
_entity.pdbx_description
1 polymer ?
#
loop_
_entity_poly.entity_id
_entity_poly.type
_entity_poly.pdbx_seq_one_letter_code
_entity_poly.pdbx_strand_id
1 'polypeptide(L)'
;MSEEDQILNLNSEWNEAYPRRDLAALDRIIADDWVCIDGTGQVITKSELLRRVASSASFLDPYKFDEIALHMFAETAIVIGRLSGRMQDSDGVQDVNQRYMRVYVKRNERWQAVATQVTKVKETDRANLKPSRD
;
A
#
# COMPACT_ATOMS: atom_id res chain seq x y z
N MET A 1 -4.81 -2.72 22.22
CA MET A 1 -4.77 -2.01 20.94
C MET A 1 -6.09 -2.22 20.22
N SER A 2 -6.71 -1.15 19.76
CA SER A 2 -7.98 -1.26 19.03
C SER A 2 -7.76 -1.91 17.66
N GLU A 3 -8.84 -2.38 17.04
CA GLU A 3 -8.74 -2.93 15.69
C GLU A 3 -8.30 -1.88 14.68
N GLU A 4 -8.76 -0.63 14.85
CA GLU A 4 -8.29 0.46 13.99
C GLU A 4 -6.78 0.64 14.10
N ASP A 5 -6.24 0.59 15.32
CA ASP A 5 -4.79 0.69 15.52
C ASP A 5 -4.06 -0.48 14.87
N GLN A 6 -4.62 -1.67 14.95
CA GLN A 6 -4.02 -2.84 14.32
C GLN A 6 -3.92 -2.66 12.80
N ILE A 7 -4.99 -2.16 12.16
CA ILE A 7 -5.01 -1.94 10.72
C ILE A 7 -4.02 -0.84 10.33
N LEU A 8 -4.02 0.27 11.05
CA LEU A 8 -3.12 1.38 10.75
C LEU A 8 -1.66 0.97 10.94
N ASN A 9 -1.37 0.13 11.92
CA ASN A 9 -0.02 -0.40 12.12
C ASN A 9 0.39 -1.33 10.99
N LEU A 10 -0.50 -2.21 10.53
CA LEU A 10 -0.22 -3.07 9.38
C LEU A 10 0.04 -2.24 8.12
N ASN A 11 -0.77 -1.21 7.91
CA ASN A 11 -0.61 -0.35 6.75
C ASN A 11 0.72 0.40 6.79
N SER A 12 1.08 0.90 7.95
CA SER A 12 2.36 1.58 8.16
C SER A 12 3.53 0.62 7.96
N GLU A 13 3.41 -0.59 8.46
CA GLU A 13 4.43 -1.63 8.27
C GLU A 13 4.62 -1.96 6.79
N TRP A 14 3.53 -2.08 6.04
CA TRP A 14 3.61 -2.27 4.59
C TRP A 14 4.38 -1.12 3.94
N ASN A 15 4.00 0.12 4.28
CA ASN A 15 4.63 1.30 3.69
C ASN A 15 6.13 1.36 3.98
N GLU A 16 6.55 0.94 5.16
CA GLU A 16 7.98 0.87 5.50
C GLU A 16 8.69 -0.29 4.81
N ALA A 17 8.03 -1.43 4.69
CA ALA A 17 8.61 -2.62 4.10
C ALA A 17 8.88 -2.46 2.61
N TYR A 18 8.06 -1.70 1.92
CA TYR A 18 8.14 -1.55 0.47
C TYR A 18 9.50 -0.94 0.04
N PRO A 19 9.88 0.26 0.50
CA PRO A 19 11.19 0.81 0.11
C PRO A 19 12.38 0.03 0.67
N ARG A 20 12.21 -0.67 1.78
CA ARG A 20 13.27 -1.48 2.39
C ARG A 20 13.40 -2.86 1.78
N ARG A 21 12.48 -3.24 0.90
CA ARG A 21 12.42 -4.58 0.31
C ARG A 21 12.33 -5.67 1.37
N ASP A 22 11.57 -5.42 2.41
CA ASP A 22 11.35 -6.40 3.49
C ASP A 22 10.28 -7.38 3.04
N LEU A 23 10.71 -8.40 2.31
CA LEU A 23 9.80 -9.39 1.73
C LEU A 23 9.10 -10.22 2.79
N ALA A 24 9.75 -10.47 3.92
CA ALA A 24 9.14 -11.24 5.01
C ALA A 24 7.94 -10.51 5.60
N ALA A 25 8.06 -9.20 5.82
CA ALA A 25 6.95 -8.39 6.31
C ALA A 25 5.81 -8.37 5.31
N LEU A 26 6.11 -8.14 4.03
CA LEU A 26 5.09 -8.13 2.97
C LEU A 26 4.39 -9.48 2.85
N ASP A 27 5.15 -10.57 2.93
CA ASP A 27 4.57 -11.91 2.87
C ASP A 27 3.58 -12.17 3.99
N ARG A 28 3.87 -11.65 5.17
CA ARG A 28 2.99 -11.82 6.34
C ARG A 28 1.74 -10.96 6.26
N ILE A 29 1.86 -9.73 5.77
CA ILE A 29 0.75 -8.77 5.72
C ILE A 29 -0.21 -9.10 4.58
N ILE A 30 0.31 -9.55 3.45
CA ILE A 30 -0.46 -9.79 2.23
C ILE A 30 -0.94 -11.24 2.22
N ALA A 31 -2.24 -11.44 2.08
CA ALA A 31 -2.81 -12.78 2.01
C ALA A 31 -2.42 -13.48 0.70
N ASP A 32 -2.37 -14.80 0.74
CA ASP A 32 -1.98 -15.59 -0.45
C ASP A 32 -2.95 -15.39 -1.62
N ASP A 33 -4.21 -15.12 -1.33
CA ASP A 33 -5.24 -14.88 -2.36
C ASP A 33 -5.40 -13.39 -2.71
N TRP A 34 -4.48 -12.55 -2.29
CA TRP A 34 -4.50 -11.12 -2.59
C TRP A 34 -4.44 -10.87 -4.10
N VAL A 35 -5.15 -9.85 -4.54
CA VAL A 35 -5.16 -9.40 -5.93
C VAL A 35 -4.98 -7.89 -5.96
N CYS A 36 -4.30 -7.41 -7.00
CA CYS A 36 -4.04 -5.98 -7.15
C CYS A 36 -4.27 -5.53 -8.59
N ILE A 37 -4.84 -4.35 -8.75
CA ILE A 37 -4.80 -3.63 -10.02
C ILE A 37 -3.73 -2.56 -9.83
N ASP A 38 -2.65 -2.67 -10.61
CA ASP A 38 -1.53 -1.72 -10.47
C ASP A 38 -1.80 -0.40 -11.19
N GLY A 39 -0.85 0.53 -11.10
CA GLY A 39 -1.02 1.87 -11.68
C GLY A 39 -1.12 1.90 -13.20
N THR A 40 -0.85 0.79 -13.89
CA THR A 40 -0.99 0.67 -15.35
C THR A 40 -2.26 -0.07 -15.75
N GLY A 41 -3.04 -0.52 -14.77
CA GLY A 41 -4.27 -1.28 -15.02
C GLY A 41 -4.07 -2.78 -15.11
N GLN A 42 -2.86 -3.29 -14.88
CA GLN A 42 -2.61 -4.73 -14.89
C GLN A 42 -3.07 -5.36 -13.58
N VAL A 43 -3.64 -6.55 -13.71
CA VAL A 43 -4.01 -7.36 -12.54
C VAL A 43 -2.82 -8.23 -12.18
N ILE A 44 -2.32 -8.10 -10.95
CA ILE A 44 -1.15 -8.84 -10.49
C ILE A 44 -1.47 -9.63 -9.23
N THR A 45 -0.70 -10.69 -9.01
CA THR A 45 -0.81 -11.57 -7.85
C THR A 45 0.21 -11.17 -6.79
N LYS A 46 0.08 -11.77 -5.61
CA LYS A 46 1.07 -11.62 -4.53
C LYS A 46 2.47 -12.01 -4.99
N SER A 47 2.60 -13.13 -5.70
CA SER A 47 3.90 -13.59 -6.18
C SER A 47 4.56 -12.56 -7.09
N GLU A 48 3.79 -11.93 -7.97
CA GLU A 48 4.31 -10.90 -8.85
C GLU A 48 4.74 -9.67 -8.08
N LEU A 49 3.95 -9.25 -7.08
CA LEU A 49 4.33 -8.12 -6.26
C LEU A 49 5.65 -8.37 -5.56
N LEU A 50 5.80 -9.53 -4.94
CA LEU A 50 7.04 -9.86 -4.22
C LEU A 50 8.24 -9.89 -5.16
N ARG A 51 8.07 -10.42 -6.38
CA ARG A 51 9.15 -10.39 -7.37
C ARG A 51 9.52 -8.96 -7.76
N ARG A 52 8.52 -8.10 -7.99
CA ARG A 52 8.77 -6.71 -8.34
C ARG A 52 9.50 -5.98 -7.23
N VAL A 53 9.09 -6.17 -5.98
CA VAL A 53 9.74 -5.53 -4.84
C VAL A 53 11.19 -6.01 -4.71
N ALA A 54 11.45 -7.29 -4.93
CA ALA A 54 12.79 -7.85 -4.79
C ALA A 54 13.76 -7.33 -5.86
N SER A 55 13.28 -7.03 -7.07
CA SER A 55 14.13 -6.72 -8.21
C SER A 55 13.99 -5.30 -8.75
N SER A 56 13.12 -4.50 -8.18
CA SER A 56 12.73 -3.24 -8.81
C SER A 56 13.47 -2.02 -8.28
N ALA A 57 12.92 -0.87 -8.60
CA ALA A 57 13.44 0.43 -8.36
C ALA A 57 13.73 0.73 -6.89
N SER A 58 14.71 1.58 -6.68
CA SER A 58 15.01 2.12 -5.34
C SER A 58 14.23 3.41 -5.12
N PHE A 59 13.70 3.58 -3.94
CA PHE A 59 13.09 4.83 -3.55
C PHE A 59 14.19 5.85 -3.28
N LEU A 60 13.99 7.06 -3.77
CA LEU A 60 14.92 8.16 -3.52
C LEU A 60 14.32 9.11 -2.49
N ASP A 61 15.11 9.53 -1.53
CA ASP A 61 14.70 10.53 -0.57
C ASP A 61 14.57 11.89 -1.26
N PRO A 62 13.58 12.72 -0.86
CA PRO A 62 12.51 12.38 0.05
C PRO A 62 11.37 11.66 -0.65
N TYR A 63 10.76 10.72 0.04
CA TYR A 63 9.49 10.13 -0.36
C TYR A 63 8.58 10.13 0.86
N LYS A 64 7.27 10.05 0.63
CA LYS A 64 6.34 10.03 1.75
C LYS A 64 5.08 9.24 1.44
N PHE A 65 4.51 8.71 2.49
CA PHE A 65 3.19 8.10 2.49
C PHE A 65 2.32 8.97 3.38
N ASP A 66 1.28 9.57 2.82
CA ASP A 66 0.40 10.47 3.57
C ASP A 66 -1.05 10.35 3.10
N GLU A 67 -1.89 11.25 3.57
CA GLU A 67 -3.32 11.27 3.27
C GLU A 67 -3.99 9.93 3.58
N ILE A 68 -3.67 9.38 4.75
CA ILE A 68 -4.17 8.07 5.17
C ILE A 68 -5.58 8.22 5.75
N ALA A 69 -6.53 7.43 5.25
CA ALA A 69 -7.88 7.37 5.76
C ALA A 69 -8.31 5.92 5.92
N LEU A 70 -8.91 5.60 7.06
CA LEU A 70 -9.35 4.26 7.40
C LEU A 70 -10.87 4.22 7.51
N HIS A 71 -11.48 3.22 6.90
CA HIS A 71 -12.91 2.95 7.00
C HIS A 71 -13.11 1.50 7.45
N MET A 72 -13.83 1.32 8.56
CA MET A 72 -14.08 0.00 9.13
C MET A 72 -15.49 -0.48 8.77
N PHE A 73 -15.59 -1.74 8.36
CA PHE A 73 -16.85 -2.41 8.03
C PHE A 73 -16.83 -3.81 8.64
N ALA A 74 -17.19 -3.93 9.93
CA ALA A 74 -17.13 -5.21 10.64
C ALA A 74 -15.72 -5.82 10.55
N GLU A 75 -15.57 -6.98 9.93
CA GLU A 75 -14.28 -7.66 9.80
C GLU A 75 -13.57 -7.33 8.48
N THR A 76 -13.91 -6.18 7.90
CA THR A 76 -13.27 -5.65 6.70
C THR A 76 -12.88 -4.20 6.95
N ALA A 77 -11.71 -3.83 6.50
CA ALA A 77 -11.23 -2.45 6.61
C ALA A 77 -10.70 -1.98 5.26
N ILE A 78 -10.95 -0.72 4.94
CA ILE A 78 -10.42 -0.09 3.73
C ILE A 78 -9.49 1.03 4.18
N VAL A 79 -8.26 1.02 3.66
CA VAL A 79 -7.31 2.11 3.89
C VAL A 79 -6.99 2.76 2.55
N ILE A 80 -7.20 4.07 2.49
CA ILE A 80 -6.79 4.89 1.36
C ILE A 80 -5.54 5.65 1.78
N GLY A 81 -4.58 5.76 0.89
CA GLY A 81 -3.35 6.50 1.17
C GLY A 81 -2.72 7.01 -0.11
N ARG A 82 -1.64 7.75 0.04
CA ARG A 82 -0.91 8.34 -1.08
C ARG A 82 0.58 8.11 -0.90
N LEU A 83 1.24 7.72 -1.99
CA LEU A 83 2.69 7.67 -2.08
C LEU A 83 3.14 8.74 -3.05
N SER A 84 4.08 9.58 -2.63
CA SER A 84 4.69 10.58 -3.51
C SER A 84 6.19 10.60 -3.30
N GLY A 85 6.94 10.88 -4.37
CA GLY A 85 8.38 10.92 -4.33
C GLY A 85 8.96 10.56 -5.68
N ARG A 86 10.18 10.02 -5.67
CA ARG A 86 10.89 9.59 -6.87
C ARG A 86 11.45 8.20 -6.67
N MET A 87 11.53 7.47 -7.76
CA MET A 87 12.15 6.14 -7.78
C MET A 87 13.15 6.07 -8.90
N GLN A 88 14.20 5.29 -8.71
CA GLN A 88 15.23 5.06 -9.71
C GLN A 88 15.21 3.59 -10.14
N ASP A 89 15.12 3.37 -11.43
CA ASP A 89 15.19 2.03 -12.02
C ASP A 89 16.18 2.04 -13.20
N SER A 90 16.17 0.98 -14.02
CA SER A 90 17.07 0.86 -15.17
C SER A 90 16.82 1.93 -16.23
N ASP A 91 15.63 2.53 -16.24
CA ASP A 91 15.26 3.58 -17.21
C ASP A 91 15.54 4.99 -16.67
N GLY A 92 16.07 5.10 -15.46
CA GLY A 92 16.41 6.38 -14.85
C GLY A 92 15.54 6.73 -13.66
N VAL A 93 15.43 8.03 -13.38
CA VAL A 93 14.67 8.56 -12.26
C VAL A 93 13.28 8.97 -12.74
N GLN A 94 12.26 8.50 -12.04
CA GLN A 94 10.86 8.79 -12.38
C GLN A 94 10.13 9.33 -11.16
N ASP A 95 9.24 10.29 -11.39
CA ASP A 95 8.32 10.75 -10.36
C ASP A 95 7.27 9.68 -10.10
N VAL A 96 6.97 9.48 -8.83
CA VAL A 96 5.91 8.57 -8.40
C VAL A 96 4.90 9.38 -7.61
N ASN A 97 3.65 9.30 -8.01
CA ASN A 97 2.57 9.98 -7.33
C ASN A 97 1.32 9.14 -7.51
N GLN A 98 0.98 8.40 -6.48
CA GLN A 98 -0.02 7.36 -6.55
C GLN A 98 -0.95 7.44 -5.36
N ARG A 99 -2.21 7.16 -5.62
CA ARG A 99 -3.19 6.92 -4.57
C ARG A 99 -3.50 5.45 -4.57
N TYR A 100 -3.61 4.87 -3.39
CA TYR A 100 -3.95 3.45 -3.27
C TYR A 100 -5.18 3.26 -2.40
N MET A 101 -5.85 2.17 -2.65
CA MET A 101 -6.88 1.64 -1.77
C MET A 101 -6.48 0.21 -1.42
N ARG A 102 -6.37 -0.09 -0.13
CA ARG A 102 -6.07 -1.43 0.37
C ARG A 102 -7.25 -1.95 1.15
N VAL A 103 -7.64 -3.19 0.88
CA VAL A 103 -8.71 -3.85 1.61
C VAL A 103 -8.09 -4.91 2.50
N TYR A 104 -8.37 -4.80 3.80
CA TYR A 104 -7.93 -5.76 4.81
C TYR A 104 -9.14 -6.52 5.30
N VAL A 105 -8.96 -7.81 5.55
CA VAL A 105 -10.01 -8.63 6.17
C VAL A 105 -9.43 -9.39 7.35
N LYS A 106 -10.30 -9.66 8.33
CA LYS A 106 -9.93 -10.46 9.50
C LYS A 106 -10.42 -11.88 9.27
N ARG A 107 -9.46 -12.79 9.21
CA ARG A 107 -9.74 -14.23 9.06
C ARG A 107 -8.90 -14.98 10.09
N ASN A 108 -9.54 -15.91 10.81
CA ASN A 108 -8.86 -16.67 11.85
C ASN A 108 -8.15 -15.76 12.86
N GLU A 109 -8.87 -14.73 13.32
CA GLU A 109 -8.37 -13.75 14.30
C GLU A 109 -7.19 -12.92 13.81
N ARG A 110 -6.95 -12.87 12.50
CA ARG A 110 -5.77 -12.21 11.93
C ARG A 110 -6.18 -11.32 10.76
N TRP A 111 -5.69 -10.08 10.79
CA TRP A 111 -5.90 -9.13 9.69
C TRP A 111 -4.85 -9.32 8.62
N GLN A 112 -5.30 -9.38 7.37
CA GLN A 112 -4.42 -9.43 6.20
C GLN A 112 -5.02 -8.63 5.06
N ALA A 113 -4.17 -8.12 4.17
CA ALA A 113 -4.61 -7.44 2.96
C ALA A 113 -5.03 -8.47 1.92
N VAL A 114 -6.18 -8.26 1.30
CA VAL A 114 -6.73 -9.17 0.27
C VAL A 114 -6.89 -8.50 -1.09
N ALA A 115 -6.87 -7.17 -1.14
CA ALA A 115 -7.01 -6.47 -2.41
C ALA A 115 -6.36 -5.09 -2.32
N THR A 116 -5.82 -4.64 -3.45
CA THR A 116 -5.25 -3.31 -3.57
C THR A 116 -5.55 -2.78 -4.97
N GLN A 117 -5.84 -1.48 -5.05
CA GLN A 117 -5.87 -0.77 -6.32
C GLN A 117 -4.99 0.46 -6.23
N VAL A 118 -4.23 0.72 -7.28
CA VAL A 118 -3.32 1.86 -7.36
C VAL A 118 -3.74 2.72 -8.55
N THR A 119 -3.77 4.02 -8.34
CA THR A 119 -4.09 4.99 -9.38
C THR A 119 -3.02 6.07 -9.40
N LYS A 120 -2.49 6.40 -10.56
CA LYS A 120 -1.60 7.54 -10.70
C LYS A 120 -2.41 8.81 -10.55
N VAL A 121 -1.88 9.77 -9.81
CA VAL A 121 -2.55 11.05 -9.59
C VAL A 121 -1.61 12.19 -9.90
N LYS A 122 -2.15 13.37 -10.12
CA LYS A 122 -1.36 14.56 -10.33
C LYS A 122 -0.77 15.01 -8.99
N GLU A 123 0.44 15.57 -9.04
CA GLU A 123 1.13 16.02 -7.83
C GLU A 123 0.31 17.04 -7.04
N THR A 124 -0.44 17.88 -7.73
CA THR A 124 -1.25 18.92 -7.10
C THR A 124 -2.60 18.45 -6.57
N ASP A 125 -3.02 17.23 -6.92
CA ASP A 125 -4.30 16.71 -6.47
C ASP A 125 -4.25 16.46 -4.96
N ARG A 126 -5.37 16.77 -4.30
CA ARG A 126 -5.54 16.52 -2.87
C ARG A 126 -6.77 15.64 -2.67
N ALA A 127 -6.66 14.74 -1.73
CA ALA A 127 -7.79 13.88 -1.40
C ALA A 127 -8.84 14.67 -0.66
N ASN A 128 -10.10 14.43 -1.01
CA ASN A 128 -11.25 14.93 -0.25
C ASN A 128 -11.61 13.86 0.78
N LEU A 129 -10.82 13.82 1.84
CA LEU A 129 -10.93 12.78 2.85
C LEU A 129 -11.47 13.36 4.15
N LYS A 130 -12.30 12.57 4.81
CA LYS A 130 -12.55 12.78 6.22
C LYS A 130 -11.43 12.11 7.01
N PRO A 131 -11.07 12.68 8.17
CA PRO A 131 -10.07 12.02 9.01
C PRO A 131 -10.48 10.58 9.29
N SER A 132 -9.53 9.66 9.17
CA SER A 132 -9.80 8.26 9.42
C SER A 132 -10.14 8.05 10.88
N ARG A 133 -9.41 8.79 11.74
CA ARG A 133 -9.53 8.68 13.18
C ARG A 133 -8.67 9.78 13.80
N ASP A 134 -9.17 10.36 14.82
CA ASP A 134 -8.42 11.41 15.54
C ASP A 134 -7.55 10.85 16.63
#